data_618b5aad38df6d63b562d9be6645bccd
#
_entry.id   618b5aad38df6d63b562d9be6645bccd
#
_cell.length_a   1.000
_cell.length_b   1.000
_cell.length_c   1.000
_cell.angle_alpha   90.00
_cell.angle_beta   90.00
_cell.angle_gamma   90.00
#
_symmetry.space_group_name_H-M   'P 1'
#
loop_
_entity.id
_entity.type
_entity.pdbx_description
1 polymer ?
#
loop_
_entity_poly.entity_id
_entity_poly.type
_entity_poly.pdbx_seq_one_letter_code
_entity_poly.pdbx_strand_id
1 'polypeptide(L)'
;MSLTILTLVLTVTLAVPFGLWCKKVMNHDVAFVNKTEAFLLDRLHISGREMNWKQYLAAVLTLSAASLILLLVDGMDPVMAFNTACSFVTNTNWQSYDPMLSLGWVTETFGITVQNFVSAAAGICVLFALIRGLTGRQSAALGNFWQDMTGAILFILIPVSLVFGVILSWQGVPMNPGSEQYVALSEPVAATADGTI
;
A
#
# COMPACT_ATOMS: atom_id res chain seq x y z
N MET A 1 6.12 -30.92 -0.63
CA MET A 1 4.79 -31.18 0.00
C MET A 1 4.73 -30.64 1.44
N SER A 2 5.73 -30.83 2.27
CA SER A 2 5.75 -30.33 3.66
C SER A 2 5.73 -28.79 3.78
N LEU A 3 6.49 -28.07 2.94
CA LEU A 3 6.56 -26.60 2.96
C LEU A 3 5.22 -25.97 2.57
N THR A 4 4.55 -26.49 1.55
CA THR A 4 3.22 -26.02 1.13
C THR A 4 2.17 -26.20 2.24
N ILE A 5 2.17 -27.35 2.89
CA ILE A 5 1.25 -27.61 4.01
C ILE A 5 1.55 -26.67 5.18
N LEU A 6 2.84 -26.49 5.52
CA LEU A 6 3.24 -25.56 6.57
C LEU A 6 2.78 -24.12 6.26
N THR A 7 2.98 -23.65 5.03
CA THR A 7 2.55 -22.33 4.59
C THR A 7 1.02 -22.16 4.72
N LEU A 8 0.24 -23.15 4.28
CA LEU A 8 -1.22 -23.11 4.41
C LEU A 8 -1.66 -23.07 5.87
N VAL A 9 -1.09 -23.92 6.72
CA VAL A 9 -1.42 -23.95 8.15
C VAL A 9 -1.08 -22.61 8.81
N LEU A 10 0.12 -22.07 8.56
CA LEU A 10 0.50 -20.77 9.10
C LEU A 10 -0.43 -19.66 8.62
N THR A 11 -0.74 -19.61 7.33
CA THR A 11 -1.64 -18.61 6.75
C THR A 11 -3.00 -18.65 7.41
N VAL A 12 -3.62 -19.82 7.53
CA VAL A 12 -4.96 -19.96 8.16
C VAL A 12 -4.91 -19.61 9.64
N THR A 13 -3.85 -20.04 10.35
CA THR A 13 -3.73 -19.79 11.80
C THR A 13 -3.53 -18.29 12.09
N LEU A 14 -2.75 -17.59 11.26
CA LEU A 14 -2.49 -16.16 11.44
C LEU A 14 -3.63 -15.27 10.89
N ALA A 15 -4.38 -15.76 9.91
CA ALA A 15 -5.47 -14.98 9.29
C ALA A 15 -6.55 -14.56 10.30
N VAL A 16 -6.92 -15.43 11.23
CA VAL A 16 -7.98 -15.16 12.22
C VAL A 16 -7.57 -14.04 13.19
N PRO A 17 -6.46 -14.13 13.95
CA PRO A 17 -6.08 -13.07 14.88
C PRO A 17 -5.77 -11.76 14.16
N PHE A 18 -5.12 -11.82 12.98
CA PHE A 18 -4.83 -10.64 12.18
C PHE A 18 -6.12 -9.97 11.63
N GLY A 19 -7.07 -10.75 11.14
CA GLY A 19 -8.37 -10.25 10.68
C GLY A 19 -9.17 -9.60 11.81
N LEU A 20 -9.14 -10.18 13.02
CA LEU A 20 -9.76 -9.56 14.20
C LEU A 20 -9.09 -8.25 14.60
N TRP A 21 -7.77 -8.15 14.48
CA TRP A 21 -7.05 -6.89 14.70
C TRP A 21 -7.43 -5.84 13.65
N CYS A 22 -7.41 -6.18 12.37
CA CYS A 22 -7.86 -5.28 11.29
C CYS A 22 -9.28 -4.78 11.54
N LYS A 23 -10.20 -5.67 11.92
CA LYS A 23 -11.58 -5.30 12.26
C LYS A 23 -11.63 -4.28 13.39
N LYS A 24 -10.86 -4.48 14.48
CA LYS A 24 -10.84 -3.55 15.61
C LYS A 24 -10.30 -2.17 15.24
N VAL A 25 -9.21 -2.13 14.45
CA VAL A 25 -8.63 -0.89 13.95
C VAL A 25 -9.63 -0.14 13.07
N MET A 26 -10.16 -0.81 12.05
CA MET A 26 -11.02 -0.19 11.04
C MET A 26 -12.43 0.16 11.56
N ASN A 27 -12.89 -0.45 12.63
CA ASN A 27 -14.14 -0.07 13.31
C ASN A 27 -13.92 0.99 14.39
N HIS A 28 -12.68 1.47 14.57
CA HIS A 28 -12.33 2.44 15.61
C HIS A 28 -12.67 1.96 17.03
N ASP A 29 -12.53 0.65 17.28
CA ASP A 29 -12.84 0.04 18.59
C ASP A 29 -11.68 0.17 19.60
N VAL A 30 -10.53 0.74 19.19
CA VAL A 30 -9.32 0.83 20.01
C VAL A 30 -9.04 2.29 20.39
N ALA A 31 -9.18 2.62 21.65
CA ALA A 31 -9.05 4.01 22.15
C ALA A 31 -7.70 4.69 21.81
N PHE A 32 -6.59 3.95 21.86
CA PHE A 32 -5.27 4.47 21.50
C PHE A 32 -5.19 4.81 19.99
N VAL A 33 -5.74 3.95 19.13
CA VAL A 33 -5.83 4.17 17.68
C VAL A 33 -6.59 5.45 17.40
N ASN A 34 -7.79 5.57 17.94
CA ASN A 34 -8.68 6.73 17.76
C ASN A 34 -8.02 8.04 18.20
N LYS A 35 -7.30 8.01 19.33
CA LYS A 35 -6.60 9.20 19.82
C LYS A 35 -5.47 9.64 18.89
N THR A 36 -4.72 8.69 18.35
CA THR A 36 -3.63 8.98 17.40
C THR A 36 -4.18 9.49 16.07
N GLU A 37 -5.23 8.85 15.54
CA GLU A 37 -5.91 9.28 14.32
C GLU A 37 -6.45 10.70 14.47
N ALA A 38 -7.18 10.98 15.55
CA ALA A 38 -7.73 12.30 15.82
C ALA A 38 -6.63 13.38 15.90
N PHE A 39 -5.52 13.09 16.58
CA PHE A 39 -4.38 14.00 16.66
C PHE A 39 -3.78 14.32 15.29
N LEU A 40 -3.60 13.30 14.44
CA LEU A 40 -3.02 13.49 13.11
C LEU A 40 -3.97 14.22 12.16
N LEU A 41 -5.25 13.86 12.17
CA LEU A 41 -6.25 14.54 11.34
C LEU A 41 -6.40 16.01 11.73
N ASP A 42 -6.37 16.33 13.03
CA ASP A 42 -6.39 17.72 13.52
C ASP A 42 -5.17 18.50 13.05
N ARG A 43 -3.98 17.89 13.14
CA ARG A 43 -2.73 18.49 12.63
C ARG A 43 -2.74 18.75 11.13
N LEU A 44 -3.39 17.91 10.36
CA LEU A 44 -3.52 18.03 8.90
C LEU A 44 -4.74 18.88 8.49
N HIS A 45 -5.51 19.39 9.45
CA HIS A 45 -6.75 20.15 9.22
C HIS A 45 -7.78 19.36 8.40
N ILE A 46 -7.78 18.03 8.53
CA ILE A 46 -8.71 17.14 7.84
C ILE A 46 -9.89 16.86 8.77
N SER A 47 -11.10 17.08 8.25
CA SER A 47 -12.32 16.82 9.00
C SER A 47 -12.51 15.32 9.26
N GLY A 48 -12.63 14.92 10.53
CA GLY A 48 -12.95 13.54 10.95
C GLY A 48 -14.43 13.16 10.82
N ARG A 49 -15.26 13.96 10.08
CA ARG A 49 -16.70 13.67 9.91
C ARG A 49 -16.89 12.45 9.02
N GLU A 50 -17.95 11.70 9.32
CA GLU A 50 -18.38 10.61 8.45
C GLU A 50 -18.71 11.10 7.04
N MET A 51 -18.30 10.30 6.05
CA MET A 51 -18.48 10.60 4.64
C MET A 51 -19.61 9.76 4.05
N ASN A 52 -20.41 10.36 3.19
CA ASN A 52 -21.26 9.60 2.30
C ASN A 52 -20.45 9.01 1.14
N TRP A 53 -21.07 8.13 0.34
CA TRP A 53 -20.36 7.44 -0.74
C TRP A 53 -19.70 8.38 -1.76
N LYS A 54 -20.29 9.54 -2.05
CA LYS A 54 -19.73 10.52 -2.99
C LYS A 54 -18.50 11.20 -2.42
N GLN A 55 -18.54 11.55 -1.14
CA GLN A 55 -17.41 12.16 -0.44
C GLN A 55 -16.25 11.17 -0.28
N TYR A 56 -16.57 9.92 0.03
CA TYR A 56 -15.57 8.85 0.13
C TYR A 56 -14.90 8.60 -1.22
N LEU A 57 -15.69 8.49 -2.29
CA LEU A 57 -15.17 8.37 -3.66
C LEU A 57 -14.31 9.57 -4.05
N ALA A 58 -14.76 10.80 -3.74
CA ALA A 58 -13.97 12.00 -4.01
C ALA A 58 -12.62 11.98 -3.29
N ALA A 59 -12.56 11.50 -2.05
CA ALA A 59 -11.31 11.36 -1.30
C ALA A 59 -10.36 10.32 -1.97
N VAL A 60 -10.88 9.18 -2.41
CA VAL A 60 -10.12 8.18 -3.18
C VAL A 60 -9.58 8.79 -4.48
N LEU A 61 -10.41 9.51 -5.22
CA LEU A 61 -9.99 10.17 -6.48
C LEU A 61 -8.97 11.30 -6.24
N THR A 62 -9.06 12.01 -5.12
CA THR A 62 -8.06 13.00 -4.72
C THR A 62 -6.70 12.36 -4.47
N LEU A 63 -6.66 11.24 -3.76
CA LEU A 63 -5.44 10.47 -3.58
C LEU A 63 -4.86 10.01 -4.92
N SER A 64 -5.73 9.54 -5.82
CA SER A 64 -5.35 9.09 -7.17
C SER A 64 -4.74 10.21 -7.99
N ALA A 65 -5.35 11.40 -7.95
CA ALA A 65 -4.83 12.57 -8.64
C ALA A 65 -3.48 13.02 -8.06
N ALA A 66 -3.32 12.97 -6.74
CA ALA A 66 -2.04 13.28 -6.09
C ALA A 66 -0.92 12.31 -6.52
N SER A 67 -1.23 11.02 -6.64
CA SER A 67 -0.33 9.99 -7.17
C SER A 67 0.11 10.30 -8.61
N LEU A 68 -0.83 10.64 -9.49
CA LEU A 68 -0.54 11.02 -10.87
C LEU A 68 0.35 12.27 -10.94
N ILE A 69 0.03 13.31 -10.16
CA ILE A 69 0.79 14.55 -10.14
C ILE A 69 2.23 14.28 -9.69
N LEU A 70 2.43 13.44 -8.68
CA LEU A 70 3.75 13.08 -8.19
C LEU A 70 4.62 12.49 -9.30
N LEU A 71 4.09 11.56 -10.09
CA LEU A 71 4.81 10.91 -11.18
C LEU A 71 5.10 11.88 -12.34
N LEU A 72 4.17 12.80 -12.63
CA LEU A 72 4.37 13.83 -13.67
C LEU A 72 5.44 14.85 -13.27
N VAL A 73 5.48 15.26 -12.01
CA VAL A 73 6.50 16.21 -11.50
C VAL A 73 7.89 15.60 -11.57
N ASP A 74 7.98 14.29 -11.44
CA ASP A 74 9.24 13.55 -11.57
C ASP A 74 9.74 13.41 -13.02
N GLY A 75 8.98 13.88 -14.00
CA GLY A 75 9.38 13.89 -15.40
C GLY A 75 9.04 12.61 -16.16
N MET A 76 8.21 11.73 -15.59
CA MET A 76 7.71 10.54 -16.30
C MET A 76 6.85 10.96 -17.50
N ASP A 77 6.95 10.21 -18.60
CA ASP A 77 6.05 10.39 -19.75
C ASP A 77 4.58 10.39 -19.29
N PRO A 78 3.74 11.33 -19.76
CA PRO A 78 2.38 11.48 -19.28
C PRO A 78 1.50 10.23 -19.43
N VAL A 79 1.66 9.47 -20.51
CA VAL A 79 0.89 8.23 -20.74
C VAL A 79 1.34 7.15 -19.77
N MET A 80 2.65 7.04 -19.55
CA MET A 80 3.25 6.11 -18.59
C MET A 80 2.89 6.48 -17.15
N ALA A 81 2.95 7.78 -16.80
CA ALA A 81 2.55 8.28 -15.49
C ALA A 81 1.07 7.98 -15.19
N PHE A 82 0.19 8.19 -16.16
CA PHE A 82 -1.24 7.87 -16.03
C PHE A 82 -1.46 6.36 -15.84
N ASN A 83 -0.80 5.52 -16.65
CA ASN A 83 -0.90 4.07 -16.53
C ASN A 83 -0.41 3.59 -15.16
N THR A 84 0.75 4.09 -14.72
CA THR A 84 1.32 3.76 -13.42
C THR A 84 0.42 4.22 -12.27
N ALA A 85 -0.09 5.45 -12.31
CA ALA A 85 -1.01 5.96 -11.30
C ALA A 85 -2.29 5.11 -11.22
N CYS A 86 -2.89 4.75 -12.35
CA CYS A 86 -4.05 3.86 -12.40
C CYS A 86 -3.73 2.49 -11.78
N SER A 87 -2.57 1.93 -12.09
CA SER A 87 -2.13 0.65 -11.54
C SER A 87 -2.00 0.68 -10.02
N PHE A 88 -1.41 1.73 -9.44
CA PHE A 88 -1.31 1.87 -7.99
C PHE A 88 -2.66 2.12 -7.33
N VAL A 89 -3.49 2.98 -7.91
CA VAL A 89 -4.81 3.29 -7.36
C VAL A 89 -5.75 2.09 -7.32
N THR A 90 -5.67 1.24 -8.34
CA THR A 90 -6.46 -0.01 -8.41
C THR A 90 -5.81 -1.17 -7.65
N ASN A 91 -4.70 -0.92 -6.97
CA ASN A 91 -3.93 -1.91 -6.20
C ASN A 91 -3.44 -3.10 -7.06
N THR A 92 -3.23 -2.86 -8.35
CA THR A 92 -2.65 -3.84 -9.28
C THR A 92 -1.13 -3.84 -9.17
N ASN A 93 -0.53 -2.67 -8.98
CA ASN A 93 0.91 -2.41 -8.82
C ASN A 93 1.76 -2.97 -9.96
N TRP A 94 1.19 -3.02 -11.18
CA TRP A 94 1.90 -3.42 -12.38
C TRP A 94 2.53 -2.21 -13.06
N GLN A 95 3.75 -2.37 -13.53
CA GLN A 95 4.53 -1.34 -14.20
C GLN A 95 5.01 -1.84 -15.56
N SER A 96 4.91 -0.99 -16.58
CA SER A 96 5.36 -1.28 -17.95
C SER A 96 6.80 -0.87 -18.23
N TYR A 97 7.56 -0.54 -17.20
CA TYR A 97 8.94 -0.05 -17.27
C TYR A 97 9.76 -0.64 -16.12
N ASP A 98 11.08 -0.62 -16.30
CA ASP A 98 12.02 -0.93 -15.23
C ASP A 98 12.27 0.34 -14.40
N PRO A 99 11.88 0.40 -13.12
CA PRO A 99 12.09 1.58 -12.28
C PRO A 99 13.56 1.95 -12.14
N MET A 100 14.46 0.98 -12.05
CA MET A 100 15.91 1.21 -11.87
C MET A 100 16.53 1.91 -13.08
N LEU A 101 16.01 1.65 -14.28
CA LEU A 101 16.51 2.27 -15.52
C LEU A 101 15.81 3.58 -15.87
N SER A 102 14.56 3.74 -15.43
CA SER A 102 13.67 4.82 -15.86
C SER A 102 13.50 5.93 -14.84
N LEU A 103 13.78 5.68 -13.57
CA LEU A 103 13.55 6.60 -12.46
C LEU A 103 14.84 6.88 -11.70
N GLY A 104 14.92 8.06 -11.11
CA GLY A 104 15.99 8.37 -10.15
C GLY A 104 15.74 7.67 -8.80
N TRP A 105 16.80 7.39 -8.06
CA TRP A 105 16.74 6.74 -6.74
C TRP A 105 15.75 7.39 -5.76
N VAL A 106 15.65 8.71 -5.78
CA VAL A 106 14.72 9.47 -4.92
C VAL A 106 13.27 9.13 -5.25
N THR A 107 12.94 9.07 -6.54
CA THR A 107 11.59 8.75 -7.00
C THR A 107 11.24 7.31 -6.76
N GLU A 108 12.16 6.40 -7.00
CA GLU A 108 11.96 4.99 -6.68
C GLU A 108 11.68 4.80 -5.19
N THR A 109 12.52 5.39 -4.33
CA THR A 109 12.42 5.21 -2.87
C THR A 109 11.22 5.94 -2.28
N PHE A 110 11.06 7.23 -2.56
CA PHE A 110 10.03 8.06 -1.92
C PHE A 110 8.76 8.19 -2.76
N GLY A 111 8.81 7.97 -4.05
CA GLY A 111 7.66 7.95 -4.94
C GLY A 111 7.02 6.56 -5.00
N ILE A 112 7.66 5.63 -5.68
CA ILE A 112 7.09 4.31 -5.98
C ILE A 112 6.88 3.46 -4.72
N THR A 113 7.87 3.40 -3.82
CA THR A 113 7.75 2.64 -2.57
C THR A 113 6.63 3.18 -1.68
N VAL A 114 6.51 4.52 -1.55
CA VAL A 114 5.41 5.14 -0.82
C VAL A 114 4.07 4.84 -1.47
N GLN A 115 3.99 4.89 -2.81
CA GLN A 115 2.76 4.55 -3.53
C GLN A 115 2.35 3.08 -3.33
N ASN A 116 3.29 2.14 -3.30
CA ASN A 116 2.99 0.74 -2.95
C ASN A 116 2.30 0.63 -1.59
N PHE A 117 2.81 1.36 -0.61
CA PHE A 117 2.27 1.36 0.75
C PHE A 117 0.87 2.00 0.82
N VAL A 118 0.73 3.17 0.20
CA VAL A 118 -0.53 3.93 0.12
C VAL A 118 -1.59 3.18 -0.68
N SER A 119 -1.20 2.48 -1.75
CA SER A 119 -2.07 1.62 -2.54
C SER A 119 -2.69 0.50 -1.70
N ALA A 120 -1.86 -0.21 -0.93
CA ALA A 120 -2.35 -1.27 -0.04
C ALA A 120 -3.33 -0.72 1.01
N ALA A 121 -3.02 0.44 1.62
CA ALA A 121 -3.90 1.10 2.56
C ALA A 121 -5.23 1.50 1.91
N ALA A 122 -5.20 2.09 0.70
CA ALA A 122 -6.40 2.47 -0.03
C ALA A 122 -7.28 1.26 -0.35
N GLY A 123 -6.69 0.13 -0.73
CA GLY A 123 -7.40 -1.13 -0.94
C GLY A 123 -8.14 -1.61 0.31
N ILE A 124 -7.48 -1.55 1.47
CA ILE A 124 -8.10 -1.87 2.77
C ILE A 124 -9.26 -0.92 3.06
N CYS A 125 -9.08 0.38 2.87
CA CYS A 125 -10.12 1.39 3.10
C CYS A 125 -11.36 1.14 2.24
N VAL A 126 -11.18 0.92 0.94
CA VAL A 126 -12.28 0.63 0.01
C VAL A 126 -13.01 -0.67 0.37
N LEU A 127 -12.27 -1.71 0.77
CA LEU A 127 -12.87 -2.97 1.25
C LEU A 127 -13.76 -2.74 2.47
N PHE A 128 -13.27 -2.00 3.48
CA PHE A 128 -14.07 -1.72 4.67
C PHE A 128 -15.25 -0.80 4.41
N ALA A 129 -15.10 0.19 3.50
CA ALA A 129 -16.22 0.99 3.05
C ALA A 129 -17.30 0.14 2.36
N LEU A 130 -16.90 -0.82 1.53
CA LEU A 130 -17.81 -1.79 0.91
C LEU A 130 -18.52 -2.65 1.96
N ILE A 131 -17.78 -3.20 2.92
CA ILE A 131 -18.35 -4.01 4.01
C ILE A 131 -19.37 -3.18 4.79
N ARG A 132 -19.05 -1.93 5.16
CA ARG A 132 -19.97 -1.03 5.86
C ARG A 132 -21.21 -0.74 5.02
N GLY A 133 -21.06 -0.50 3.73
CA GLY A 133 -22.18 -0.28 2.80
C GLY A 133 -23.11 -1.50 2.69
N LEU A 134 -22.56 -2.71 2.68
CA LEU A 134 -23.34 -3.96 2.58
C LEU A 134 -23.99 -4.35 3.92
N THR A 135 -23.33 -4.08 5.04
CA THR A 135 -23.81 -4.48 6.37
C THR A 135 -24.61 -3.40 7.07
N GLY A 136 -24.41 -2.13 6.69
CA GLY A 136 -25.10 -0.98 7.26
C GLY A 136 -26.54 -0.91 6.80
N ARG A 137 -27.47 -1.36 7.63
CA ARG A 137 -28.89 -1.24 7.36
C ARG A 137 -29.28 0.25 7.30
N GLN A 138 -29.43 0.79 6.08
CA GLN A 138 -29.90 2.16 5.79
C GLN A 138 -28.98 3.32 6.27
N SER A 139 -27.74 3.07 6.65
CA SER A 139 -26.76 4.13 6.92
C SER A 139 -26.17 4.64 5.61
N ALA A 140 -26.32 5.94 5.36
CA ALA A 140 -25.66 6.59 4.21
C ALA A 140 -24.16 6.86 4.45
N ALA A 141 -23.67 6.61 5.67
CA ALA A 141 -22.29 6.87 6.09
C ALA A 141 -21.41 5.64 5.89
N LEU A 142 -20.27 5.82 5.21
CA LEU A 142 -19.28 4.79 4.93
C LEU A 142 -18.04 4.87 5.84
N GLY A 143 -18.03 5.78 6.82
CA GLY A 143 -16.86 6.13 7.61
C GLY A 143 -16.11 7.34 7.02
N ASN A 144 -14.85 7.51 7.36
CA ASN A 144 -14.01 8.58 6.85
C ASN A 144 -12.75 8.01 6.20
N PHE A 145 -12.57 8.25 4.90
CA PHE A 145 -11.46 7.71 4.12
C PHE A 145 -10.09 8.06 4.72
N TRP A 146 -9.88 9.29 5.16
CA TRP A 146 -8.59 9.73 5.69
C TRP A 146 -8.29 9.12 7.06
N GLN A 147 -9.33 8.93 7.88
CA GLN A 147 -9.22 8.25 9.15
C GLN A 147 -8.90 6.76 8.94
N ASP A 148 -9.66 6.09 8.08
CA ASP A 148 -9.41 4.70 7.68
C ASP A 148 -7.99 4.51 7.14
N MET A 149 -7.52 5.45 6.29
CA MET A 149 -6.17 5.44 5.71
C MET A 149 -5.09 5.55 6.78
N THR A 150 -5.26 6.48 7.73
CA THR A 150 -4.33 6.65 8.84
C THR A 150 -4.27 5.38 9.71
N GLY A 151 -5.42 4.82 10.03
CA GLY A 151 -5.53 3.55 10.78
C GLY A 151 -4.86 2.38 10.06
N ALA A 152 -5.15 2.22 8.77
CA ALA A 152 -4.57 1.16 7.95
C ALA A 152 -3.04 1.27 7.85
N ILE A 153 -2.51 2.47 7.62
CA ILE A 153 -1.06 2.68 7.51
C ILE A 153 -0.38 2.43 8.86
N LEU A 154 -0.80 3.14 9.91
CA LEU A 154 -0.05 3.17 11.18
C LEU A 154 -0.21 1.90 12.01
N PHE A 155 -1.39 1.26 11.97
CA PHE A 155 -1.71 0.18 12.90
C PHE A 155 -1.87 -1.19 12.24
N ILE A 156 -1.88 -1.24 10.90
CA ILE A 156 -1.90 -2.50 10.15
C ILE A 156 -0.61 -2.65 9.35
N LEU A 157 -0.34 -1.75 8.40
CA LEU A 157 0.75 -1.93 7.45
C LEU A 157 2.14 -1.73 8.09
N ILE A 158 2.37 -0.64 8.82
CA ILE A 158 3.68 -0.36 9.43
C ILE A 158 4.11 -1.47 10.41
N PRO A 159 3.29 -1.93 11.36
CA PRO A 159 3.70 -3.00 12.25
C PRO A 159 4.06 -4.30 11.52
N VAL A 160 3.27 -4.68 10.53
CA VAL A 160 3.53 -5.87 9.71
C VAL A 160 4.82 -5.71 8.91
N SER A 161 5.02 -4.56 8.26
CA SER A 161 6.23 -4.28 7.49
C SER A 161 7.49 -4.29 8.34
N LEU A 162 7.43 -3.75 9.56
CA LEU A 162 8.57 -3.79 10.48
C LEU A 162 8.95 -5.22 10.88
N VAL A 163 7.96 -6.06 11.19
CA VAL A 163 8.21 -7.47 11.52
C VAL A 163 8.87 -8.18 10.35
N PHE A 164 8.30 -8.06 9.14
CA PHE A 164 8.86 -8.70 7.96
C PHE A 164 10.21 -8.09 7.55
N GLY A 165 10.39 -6.78 7.69
CA GLY A 165 11.67 -6.12 7.44
C GLY A 165 12.80 -6.67 8.32
N VAL A 166 12.54 -6.86 9.61
CA VAL A 166 13.50 -7.48 10.55
C VAL A 166 13.80 -8.93 10.15
N ILE A 167 12.78 -9.72 9.81
CA ILE A 167 12.95 -11.11 9.38
C ILE A 167 13.80 -11.19 8.11
N LEU A 168 13.50 -10.36 7.10
CA LEU A 168 14.22 -10.31 5.83
C LEU A 168 15.69 -9.89 6.03
N SER A 169 15.92 -8.85 6.85
CA SER A 169 17.28 -8.41 7.19
C SER A 169 18.06 -9.52 7.89
N TRP A 170 17.42 -10.25 8.80
CA TRP A 170 18.05 -11.40 9.47
C TRP A 170 18.39 -12.55 8.50
N GLN A 171 17.57 -12.74 7.45
CA GLN A 171 17.84 -13.73 6.39
C GLN A 171 18.90 -13.26 5.37
N GLY A 172 19.48 -12.08 5.56
CA GLY A 172 20.57 -11.57 4.73
C GLY A 172 20.12 -10.81 3.47
N VAL A 173 18.84 -10.42 3.39
CA VAL A 173 18.40 -9.51 2.33
C VAL A 173 19.11 -8.16 2.50
N PRO A 174 19.89 -7.68 1.52
CA PRO A 174 20.63 -6.44 1.65
C PRO A 174 19.66 -5.26 1.75
N MET A 175 19.84 -4.42 2.77
CA MET A 175 19.09 -3.20 2.98
C MET A 175 20.10 -2.05 3.09
N ASN A 176 20.64 -1.62 1.97
CA ASN A 176 21.55 -0.48 1.95
C ASN A 176 21.05 0.58 0.94
N PRO A 177 21.32 1.87 1.17
CA PRO A 177 21.05 2.94 0.23
C PRO A 177 22.10 3.02 -0.89
N GLY A 178 22.93 1.97 -1.03
CA GLY A 178 24.00 1.92 -2.04
C GLY A 178 23.45 1.70 -3.44
N SER A 179 24.21 2.17 -4.42
CA SER A 179 23.96 1.91 -5.84
C SER A 179 23.96 0.41 -6.17
N GLU A 180 23.40 0.10 -7.31
CA GLU A 180 23.29 -1.22 -7.94
C GLU A 180 24.45 -2.16 -7.60
N GLN A 181 24.13 -3.34 -7.08
CA GLN A 181 25.12 -4.41 -6.89
C GLN A 181 24.94 -5.42 -8.01
N TYR A 182 25.93 -5.47 -8.89
CA TYR A 182 25.98 -6.52 -9.91
C TYR A 182 26.37 -7.83 -9.22
N VAL A 183 25.41 -8.75 -9.16
CA VAL A 183 25.64 -10.12 -8.66
C VAL A 183 25.83 -11.03 -9.86
N ALA A 184 26.95 -11.73 -9.91
CA ALA A 184 27.16 -12.78 -10.91
C ALA A 184 26.13 -13.89 -10.73
N LEU A 185 25.32 -14.14 -11.77
CA LEU A 185 24.36 -15.23 -11.75
C LEU A 185 25.09 -16.56 -11.70
N SER A 186 24.61 -17.48 -10.89
CA SER A 186 25.17 -18.84 -10.79
C SER A 186 24.96 -19.66 -12.07
N GLU A 187 23.95 -19.27 -12.88
CA GLU A 187 23.71 -19.84 -14.20
C GLU A 187 23.60 -18.69 -15.24
N PRO A 188 24.28 -18.80 -16.39
CA PRO A 188 24.15 -17.78 -17.43
C PRO A 188 22.72 -17.80 -17.99
N VAL A 189 22.05 -16.65 -17.92
CA VAL A 189 20.78 -16.45 -18.64
C VAL A 189 21.09 -16.53 -20.13
N ALA A 190 20.42 -17.43 -20.85
CA ALA A 190 20.55 -17.51 -22.29
C ALA A 190 20.11 -16.16 -22.87
N ALA A 191 21.05 -15.44 -23.51
CA ALA A 191 20.71 -14.22 -24.24
C ALA A 191 19.70 -14.58 -25.34
N THR A 192 18.59 -13.84 -25.37
CA THR A 192 17.65 -13.94 -26.50
C THR A 192 18.35 -13.47 -27.77
N ALA A 193 17.94 -14.00 -28.91
CA ALA A 193 18.59 -13.75 -30.22
C ALA A 193 18.63 -12.28 -30.64
N ASP A 194 17.86 -11.42 -29.96
CA ASP A 194 17.82 -9.96 -30.13
C ASP A 194 18.73 -9.18 -29.16
N GLY A 195 19.50 -9.88 -28.31
CA GLY A 195 20.43 -9.25 -27.36
C GLY A 195 19.77 -8.64 -26.12
N THR A 196 18.46 -8.83 -25.92
CA THR A 196 17.78 -8.48 -24.68
C THR A 196 17.95 -9.62 -23.66
N ILE A 197 18.37 -9.27 -22.44
CA ILE A 197 18.50 -10.20 -21.30
C ILE A 197 17.15 -10.32 -20.60
#